data_c172c8920b7b59a5f482b90c8cc72a07
#
_entry.id   c172c8920b7b59a5f482b90c8cc72a07
#
_cell.length_a   1.000
_cell.length_b   1.000
_cell.length_c   1.000
_cell.angle_alpha   90.00
_cell.angle_beta   90.00
_cell.angle_gamma   90.00
#
_symmetry.space_group_name_H-M   'P 1'
#
loop_
_entity.id
_entity.type
_entity.pdbx_description
1 polymer ?
#
loop_
_entity_poly.entity_id
_entity_poly.type
_entity_poly.pdbx_seq_one_letter_code
_entity_poly.pdbx_strand_id
1 'polypeptide(L)'
;MISSTRAKSSRRARTSATLLLGVWIWVLIDVIIADPARGATAGEVLKKIQSLAPAQRRTALEEGAKSEGQVVIYTSVSLSDYPKILAAFEQSYPYVKTNAFRSTPSGVVRRVDTEAKAGRHAVDIVASAPVETWQLRQLQLVTPYLSPERKALFKGSFDPEGYWTAFDVTPIVLAFNTKLVSQQEAPKNYQDLLLPKWKGKMSLGTEDYEWFGALLDLMGKDKGLDYMRALAKQNLHMPGSSSVMRVQLLLGGESAIAIAARGRRVAEFKSKGAPIDFRLFDPYAAEPDMLALMQHSTHPHAAILFYDWLLSQDGQSKMSDLTGRIAVRKGVRHLPWLQELLQKDFLFMTPAAKTLGTKEITDLYHGVFGLYGTKK
;
A
#
# COMPACT_ATOMS: atom_id res chain seq x y z
N MET A 1 21.57 77.69 -40.20
CA MET A 1 22.79 78.31 -39.61
C MET A 1 23.75 77.19 -39.40
N ILE A 2 24.67 76.92 -40.31
CA ILE A 2 26.10 77.31 -40.16
C ILE A 2 26.73 76.43 -39.04
N SER A 3 27.73 75.56 -39.17
CA SER A 3 28.93 75.53 -40.02
C SER A 3 29.71 74.34 -39.57
N SER A 4 30.14 73.45 -40.43
CA SER A 4 31.46 73.36 -41.07
C SER A 4 32.57 72.76 -40.20
N THR A 5 33.04 71.59 -40.74
CA THR A 5 34.42 71.32 -41.23
C THR A 5 35.41 70.96 -40.13
N ARG A 6 36.30 69.93 -40.24
CA ARG A 6 37.22 69.57 -41.32
C ARG A 6 37.97 68.31 -40.97
N ALA A 7 38.24 67.54 -41.97
CA ALA A 7 39.10 66.33 -41.96
C ALA A 7 40.58 66.74 -41.70
N LYS A 8 41.33 65.68 -41.20
CA LYS A 8 42.71 65.49 -41.68
C LYS A 8 43.15 64.04 -41.52
N SER A 9 43.64 63.55 -42.61
CA SER A 9 44.30 62.28 -42.87
C SER A 9 45.65 62.18 -42.21
N SER A 10 46.12 61.02 -41.83
CA SER A 10 47.44 60.52 -42.25
C SER A 10 47.73 59.06 -41.87
N ARG A 11 47.98 58.30 -42.91
CA ARG A 11 49.03 57.29 -43.12
C ARG A 11 49.23 56.13 -42.15
N ARG A 12 48.92 55.01 -42.73
CA ARG A 12 49.55 53.64 -42.77
C ARG A 12 50.79 53.40 -41.92
N ALA A 13 50.72 52.31 -41.12
CA ALA A 13 51.84 51.41 -40.98
C ALA A 13 51.26 49.97 -40.88
N ARG A 14 51.59 49.09 -41.80
CA ARG A 14 51.34 47.66 -41.78
C ARG A 14 52.36 47.01 -40.86
N THR A 15 51.87 46.28 -39.83
CA THR A 15 52.68 45.28 -39.15
C THR A 15 51.84 44.00 -39.07
N SER A 16 52.35 43.00 -39.76
CA SER A 16 51.82 41.64 -39.73
C SER A 16 52.06 41.02 -38.34
N ALA A 17 50.99 40.67 -37.63
CA ALA A 17 51.09 39.88 -36.41
C ALA A 17 50.39 38.53 -36.66
N THR A 18 51.20 37.51 -36.62
CA THR A 18 50.82 36.07 -36.73
C THR A 18 49.93 35.70 -35.55
N LEU A 19 48.66 35.37 -35.82
CA LEU A 19 47.74 34.82 -34.82
C LEU A 19 48.06 33.35 -34.56
N LEU A 20 48.65 33.05 -33.42
CA LEU A 20 48.69 31.73 -32.82
C LEU A 20 47.31 31.48 -32.14
N LEU A 21 46.49 30.64 -32.77
CA LEU A 21 45.27 30.11 -32.14
C LEU A 21 45.65 29.11 -31.06
N GLY A 22 45.68 29.50 -29.81
CA GLY A 22 45.74 28.61 -28.67
C GLY A 22 44.32 28.05 -28.41
N VAL A 23 44.09 26.82 -28.77
CA VAL A 23 42.87 26.07 -28.39
C VAL A 23 42.97 25.69 -26.92
N TRP A 24 42.27 26.46 -26.08
CA TRP A 24 42.06 26.09 -24.68
C TRP A 24 40.94 25.04 -24.62
N ILE A 25 41.27 23.77 -24.48
CA ILE A 25 40.35 22.72 -24.14
C ILE A 25 40.03 22.86 -22.64
N TRP A 26 38.87 23.45 -22.35
CA TRP A 26 38.29 23.34 -21.01
C TRP A 26 37.77 21.94 -20.79
N VAL A 27 38.55 21.12 -20.10
CA VAL A 27 38.08 19.86 -19.53
C VAL A 27 37.18 20.28 -18.33
N LEU A 28 35.88 20.29 -18.55
CA LEU A 28 34.92 20.35 -17.46
C LEU A 28 35.04 19.03 -16.68
N ILE A 29 35.86 19.04 -15.64
CA ILE A 29 35.77 18.02 -14.60
C ILE A 29 34.53 18.37 -13.82
N ASP A 30 33.41 17.67 -14.07
CA ASP A 30 32.27 17.66 -13.17
C ASP A 30 32.74 17.07 -11.83
N VAL A 31 33.30 17.91 -10.99
CA VAL A 31 33.46 17.57 -9.57
C VAL A 31 32.06 17.51 -8.99
N ILE A 32 31.50 16.32 -8.89
CA ILE A 32 30.33 16.07 -8.07
C ILE A 32 30.75 16.43 -6.64
N ILE A 33 30.51 17.68 -6.27
CA ILE A 33 30.60 18.11 -4.89
C ILE A 33 29.45 17.37 -4.18
N ALA A 34 29.77 16.24 -3.55
CA ALA A 34 28.83 15.59 -2.63
C ALA A 34 28.53 16.60 -1.53
N ASP A 35 27.30 17.08 -1.45
CA ASP A 35 26.84 17.93 -0.38
C ASP A 35 26.92 17.13 0.93
N PRO A 36 27.84 17.45 1.88
CA PRO A 36 28.01 16.68 3.10
C PRO A 36 26.81 16.74 4.05
N ALA A 37 25.81 17.59 3.76
CA ALA A 37 24.56 17.70 4.51
C ALA A 37 23.48 16.74 4.00
N ARG A 38 23.66 16.09 2.84
CA ARG A 38 22.68 15.15 2.28
C ARG A 38 22.98 13.74 2.78
N GLY A 39 22.16 13.23 3.71
CA GLY A 39 22.20 11.82 4.13
C GLY A 39 22.11 10.88 2.92
N ALA A 40 22.60 9.65 3.07
CA ALA A 40 22.53 8.65 2.02
C ALA A 40 21.08 8.39 1.61
N THR A 41 20.82 8.28 0.31
CA THR A 41 19.49 7.91 -0.20
C THR A 41 19.19 6.42 0.06
N ALA A 42 17.92 6.05 0.04
CA ALA A 42 17.53 4.63 0.17
C ALA A 42 18.22 3.74 -0.89
N GLY A 43 18.36 4.21 -2.12
CA GLY A 43 19.06 3.49 -3.20
C GLY A 43 20.54 3.27 -2.94
N GLU A 44 21.26 4.26 -2.38
CA GLU A 44 22.67 4.15 -2.02
C GLU A 44 22.87 3.17 -0.86
N VAL A 45 22.03 3.24 0.16
CA VAL A 45 22.05 2.28 1.28
C VAL A 45 21.79 0.86 0.77
N LEU A 46 20.75 0.66 -0.04
CA LEU A 46 20.42 -0.63 -0.63
C LEU A 46 21.59 -1.22 -1.42
N LYS A 47 22.20 -0.42 -2.28
CA LYS A 47 23.37 -0.84 -3.07
C LYS A 47 24.53 -1.30 -2.17
N LYS A 48 24.78 -0.58 -1.07
CA LYS A 48 25.84 -0.93 -0.11
C LYS A 48 25.53 -2.22 0.64
N ILE A 49 24.31 -2.36 1.19
CA ILE A 49 23.97 -3.51 2.04
C ILE A 49 23.74 -4.81 1.25
N GLN A 50 23.40 -4.74 -0.04
CA GLN A 50 23.16 -5.92 -0.88
C GLN A 50 24.41 -6.78 -1.07
N SER A 51 25.61 -6.18 -1.01
CA SER A 51 26.89 -6.88 -1.17
C SER A 51 27.41 -7.49 0.14
N LEU A 52 26.78 -7.21 1.28
CA LEU A 52 27.24 -7.63 2.59
C LEU A 52 26.73 -9.03 2.97
N ALA A 53 27.56 -9.77 3.70
CA ALA A 53 27.12 -11.00 4.37
C ALA A 53 25.99 -10.67 5.38
N PRO A 54 25.08 -11.61 5.68
CA PRO A 54 23.88 -11.33 6.51
C PRO A 54 24.19 -10.65 7.85
N ALA A 55 25.23 -11.09 8.57
CA ALA A 55 25.62 -10.49 9.84
C ALA A 55 26.13 -9.05 9.67
N GLN A 56 26.99 -8.81 8.68
CA GLN A 56 27.53 -7.49 8.38
C GLN A 56 26.43 -6.53 7.92
N ARG A 57 25.49 -7.03 7.11
CA ARG A 57 24.31 -6.27 6.67
C ARG A 57 23.47 -5.81 7.88
N ARG A 58 23.22 -6.72 8.82
CA ARG A 58 22.47 -6.40 10.04
C ARG A 58 23.19 -5.33 10.86
N THR A 59 24.47 -5.50 11.14
CA THR A 59 25.28 -4.51 11.87
C THR A 59 25.25 -3.14 11.19
N ALA A 60 25.47 -3.09 9.87
CA ALA A 60 25.42 -1.83 9.13
C ALA A 60 24.07 -1.12 9.20
N LEU A 61 22.95 -1.88 9.14
CA LEU A 61 21.62 -1.33 9.30
C LEU A 61 21.38 -0.81 10.72
N GLU A 62 21.76 -1.55 11.75
CA GLU A 62 21.57 -1.14 13.14
C GLU A 62 22.43 0.10 13.49
N GLU A 63 23.68 0.17 13.03
CA GLU A 63 24.54 1.35 13.24
C GLU A 63 24.02 2.58 12.52
N GLY A 64 23.60 2.43 11.24
CA GLY A 64 22.99 3.52 10.49
C GLY A 64 21.69 4.00 11.12
N ALA A 65 20.82 3.08 11.53
CA ALA A 65 19.56 3.39 12.18
C ALA A 65 19.76 4.09 13.55
N LYS A 66 20.79 3.73 14.31
CA LYS A 66 21.18 4.47 15.53
C LYS A 66 21.58 5.90 15.24
N SER A 67 22.31 6.12 14.15
CA SER A 67 22.70 7.47 13.72
C SER A 67 21.49 8.28 13.24
N GLU A 68 20.54 7.66 12.54
CA GLU A 68 19.32 8.30 12.06
C GLU A 68 18.31 8.56 13.19
N GLY A 69 18.25 7.71 14.19
CA GLY A 69 17.49 7.86 15.43
C GLY A 69 15.96 7.78 15.30
N GLN A 70 15.43 7.74 14.08
CA GLN A 70 13.99 7.72 13.83
C GLN A 70 13.62 7.07 12.49
N VAL A 71 12.34 6.71 12.36
CA VAL A 71 11.70 6.35 11.09
C VAL A 71 10.32 6.98 11.00
N VAL A 72 9.97 7.53 9.84
CA VAL A 72 8.67 8.16 9.58
C VAL A 72 7.81 7.27 8.71
N ILE A 73 6.62 6.93 9.21
CA ILE A 73 5.71 5.96 8.59
C ILE A 73 4.37 6.63 8.30
N TYR A 74 3.95 6.64 7.03
CA TYR A 74 2.59 7.04 6.69
C TYR A 74 1.74 5.78 6.49
N THR A 75 0.57 5.74 7.16
CA THR A 75 -0.21 4.50 7.20
C THR A 75 -1.70 4.72 7.12
N SER A 76 -2.40 3.73 6.54
CA SER A 76 -3.85 3.59 6.60
C SER A 76 -4.30 2.53 7.61
N VAL A 77 -3.38 1.83 8.24
CA VAL A 77 -3.67 0.82 9.29
C VAL A 77 -4.48 1.43 10.43
N SER A 78 -5.36 0.65 11.03
CA SER A 78 -6.29 1.14 12.06
C SER A 78 -5.58 1.70 13.29
N LEU A 79 -6.19 2.72 13.94
CA LEU A 79 -5.72 3.31 15.20
C LEU A 79 -5.62 2.29 16.34
N SER A 80 -6.36 1.20 16.29
CA SER A 80 -6.29 0.14 17.30
C SER A 80 -5.05 -0.75 17.14
N ASP A 81 -4.44 -0.77 15.98
CA ASP A 81 -3.42 -1.76 15.61
C ASP A 81 -2.02 -1.13 15.43
N TYR A 82 -1.87 -0.08 14.61
CA TYR A 82 -0.54 0.41 14.26
C TYR A 82 0.28 0.90 15.47
N PRO A 83 -0.29 1.55 16.52
CA PRO A 83 0.53 1.97 17.65
C PRO A 83 1.16 0.80 18.40
N LYS A 84 0.46 -0.35 18.44
CA LYS A 84 0.99 -1.58 19.07
C LYS A 84 2.16 -2.17 18.27
N ILE A 85 2.07 -2.12 16.94
CA ILE A 85 3.13 -2.58 16.04
C ILE A 85 4.37 -1.68 16.22
N LEU A 86 4.19 -0.37 16.23
CA LEU A 86 5.28 0.58 16.41
C LEU A 86 5.95 0.45 17.77
N ALA A 87 5.16 0.32 18.84
CA ALA A 87 5.70 0.10 20.19
C ALA A 87 6.50 -1.21 20.28
N ALA A 88 6.07 -2.28 19.61
CA ALA A 88 6.80 -3.54 19.56
C ALA A 88 8.14 -3.42 18.80
N PHE A 89 8.19 -2.60 17.75
CA PHE A 89 9.44 -2.26 17.07
C PHE A 89 10.38 -1.46 17.99
N GLU A 90 9.89 -0.41 18.64
CA GLU A 90 10.70 0.41 19.56
C GLU A 90 11.23 -0.41 20.74
N GLN A 91 10.49 -1.43 21.20
CA GLN A 91 11.01 -2.36 22.23
C GLN A 91 12.17 -3.20 21.70
N SER A 92 12.14 -3.59 20.42
CA SER A 92 13.22 -4.35 19.78
C SER A 92 14.43 -3.47 19.44
N TYR A 93 14.19 -2.19 19.13
CA TYR A 93 15.20 -1.21 18.70
C TYR A 93 14.99 0.14 19.40
N PRO A 94 15.31 0.23 20.73
CA PRO A 94 14.95 1.40 21.54
C PRO A 94 15.67 2.69 21.15
N TYR A 95 16.66 2.59 20.29
CA TYR A 95 17.40 3.71 19.72
C TYR A 95 16.76 4.31 18.45
N VAL A 96 15.67 3.73 17.93
CA VAL A 96 14.91 4.27 16.80
C VAL A 96 13.52 4.65 17.26
N LYS A 97 13.16 5.92 17.12
CA LYS A 97 11.79 6.40 17.37
C LYS A 97 10.93 6.27 16.14
N THR A 98 9.69 5.84 16.32
CA THR A 98 8.71 5.75 15.23
C THR A 98 7.81 6.98 15.22
N ASN A 99 7.79 7.71 14.11
CA ASN A 99 6.88 8.81 13.88
C ASN A 99 5.83 8.38 12.84
N ALA A 100 4.57 8.41 13.21
CA ALA A 100 3.53 7.95 12.30
C ALA A 100 2.49 9.02 11.97
N PHE A 101 2.15 9.13 10.70
CA PHE A 101 0.98 9.84 10.23
C PHE A 101 -0.05 8.84 9.72
N ARG A 102 -1.26 8.89 10.26
CA ARG A 102 -2.37 8.03 9.84
C ARG A 102 -3.45 8.82 9.11
N SER A 103 -3.88 8.28 7.96
CA SER A 103 -5.00 8.81 7.19
C SER A 103 -5.80 7.68 6.55
N THR A 104 -6.82 8.03 5.74
CA THR A 104 -7.39 7.08 4.78
C THR A 104 -6.34 6.68 3.74
N PRO A 105 -6.47 5.52 3.07
CA PRO A 105 -5.52 5.12 2.03
C PRO A 105 -5.26 6.25 1.01
N SER A 106 -6.31 6.79 0.40
CA SER A 106 -6.20 7.92 -0.55
C SER A 106 -5.62 9.21 0.07
N GLY A 107 -5.85 9.42 1.38
CA GLY A 107 -5.29 10.55 2.13
C GLY A 107 -3.78 10.42 2.31
N VAL A 108 -3.27 9.21 2.50
CA VAL A 108 -1.83 8.93 2.54
C VAL A 108 -1.18 9.30 1.21
N VAL A 109 -1.71 8.80 0.09
CA VAL A 109 -1.17 9.11 -1.25
C VAL A 109 -1.19 10.61 -1.53
N ARG A 110 -2.33 11.28 -1.29
CA ARG A 110 -2.42 12.75 -1.50
C ARG A 110 -1.37 13.52 -0.72
N ARG A 111 -1.10 13.13 0.53
CA ARG A 111 -0.08 13.79 1.34
C ARG A 111 1.31 13.57 0.78
N VAL A 112 1.67 12.32 0.46
CA VAL A 112 2.98 11.97 -0.12
C VAL A 112 3.21 12.73 -1.43
N ASP A 113 2.23 12.73 -2.34
CA ASP A 113 2.30 13.41 -3.63
C ASP A 113 2.45 14.94 -3.46
N THR A 114 1.68 15.53 -2.54
CA THR A 114 1.75 16.98 -2.26
C THR A 114 3.12 17.37 -1.68
N GLU A 115 3.65 16.57 -0.75
CA GLU A 115 4.96 16.82 -0.15
C GLU A 115 6.08 16.66 -1.19
N ALA A 116 6.01 15.60 -2.02
CA ALA A 116 6.98 15.37 -3.10
C ALA A 116 7.00 16.50 -4.14
N LYS A 117 5.82 16.99 -4.57
CA LYS A 117 5.70 18.15 -5.48
C LYS A 117 6.26 19.44 -4.88
N ALA A 118 6.26 19.56 -3.56
CA ALA A 118 6.87 20.68 -2.83
C ALA A 118 8.37 20.44 -2.52
N GLY A 119 9.00 19.38 -3.06
CA GLY A 119 10.39 19.02 -2.79
C GLY A 119 10.65 18.52 -1.36
N ARG A 120 9.61 18.16 -0.62
CA ARG A 120 9.71 17.63 0.75
C ARG A 120 9.51 16.11 0.74
N HIS A 121 10.45 15.42 1.36
CA HIS A 121 10.46 13.95 1.43
C HIS A 121 10.46 13.54 2.91
N ALA A 122 9.33 13.74 3.57
CA ALA A 122 9.21 13.56 5.02
C ALA A 122 8.93 12.10 5.43
N VAL A 123 8.54 11.24 4.50
CA VAL A 123 8.14 9.85 4.79
C VAL A 123 9.18 8.86 4.31
N ASP A 124 9.46 7.86 5.15
CA ASP A 124 10.42 6.78 4.87
C ASP A 124 9.74 5.50 4.38
N ILE A 125 8.58 5.16 4.96
CA ILE A 125 7.78 3.98 4.63
C ILE A 125 6.32 4.36 4.51
N VAL A 126 5.66 3.83 3.48
CA VAL A 126 4.20 3.79 3.41
C VAL A 126 3.72 2.38 3.72
N ALA A 127 2.75 2.28 4.65
CA ALA A 127 2.03 1.06 4.99
C ALA A 127 0.55 1.25 4.66
N SER A 128 0.09 0.76 3.49
CA SER A 128 -1.25 1.06 2.98
C SER A 128 -1.82 -0.07 2.11
N ALA A 129 -3.05 0.14 1.64
CA ALA A 129 -3.77 -0.79 0.78
C ALA A 129 -3.14 -0.91 -0.64
N PRO A 130 -3.49 -1.97 -1.39
CA PRO A 130 -2.88 -2.28 -2.69
C PRO A 130 -2.98 -1.18 -3.76
N VAL A 131 -4.17 -0.59 -3.95
CA VAL A 131 -4.38 0.45 -4.99
C VAL A 131 -3.47 1.64 -4.75
N GLU A 132 -3.41 2.11 -3.51
CA GLU A 132 -2.64 3.29 -3.11
C GLU A 132 -1.13 3.04 -3.22
N THR A 133 -0.68 1.86 -2.82
CA THR A 133 0.73 1.46 -2.98
C THR A 133 1.11 1.40 -4.46
N TRP A 134 0.21 0.91 -5.31
CA TRP A 134 0.40 0.94 -6.76
C TRP A 134 0.45 2.36 -7.33
N GLN A 135 -0.41 3.27 -6.84
CA GLN A 135 -0.36 4.69 -7.23
C GLN A 135 0.99 5.34 -6.93
N LEU A 136 1.56 5.09 -5.74
CA LEU A 136 2.88 5.60 -5.38
C LEU A 136 3.98 5.10 -6.33
N ARG A 137 3.88 3.84 -6.79
CA ARG A 137 4.77 3.30 -7.83
C ARG A 137 4.61 4.06 -9.15
N GLN A 138 3.36 4.31 -9.59
CA GLN A 138 3.11 5.07 -10.83
C GLN A 138 3.65 6.50 -10.77
N LEU A 139 3.63 7.11 -9.59
CA LEU A 139 4.20 8.43 -9.33
C LEU A 139 5.73 8.41 -9.18
N GLN A 140 6.37 7.24 -9.29
CA GLN A 140 7.82 7.04 -9.12
C GLN A 140 8.34 7.51 -7.75
N LEU A 141 7.53 7.37 -6.70
CA LEU A 141 7.86 7.80 -5.34
C LEU A 141 8.42 6.68 -4.46
N VAL A 142 8.40 5.44 -4.95
CA VAL A 142 8.88 4.25 -4.23
C VAL A 142 10.11 3.65 -4.90
N THR A 143 10.98 3.05 -4.11
CA THR A 143 12.16 2.33 -4.60
C THR A 143 11.99 0.83 -4.37
N PRO A 144 12.44 -0.02 -5.31
CA PRO A 144 12.35 -1.47 -5.13
C PRO A 144 13.27 -1.93 -3.99
N TYR A 145 12.72 -2.79 -3.12
CA TYR A 145 13.46 -3.43 -2.05
C TYR A 145 13.13 -4.91 -1.93
N LEU A 146 14.15 -5.75 -2.07
CA LEU A 146 14.06 -7.20 -1.96
C LEU A 146 14.50 -7.64 -0.56
N SER A 147 13.62 -7.52 0.43
CA SER A 147 13.90 -7.97 1.79
C SER A 147 14.34 -9.44 1.83
N PRO A 148 15.37 -9.81 2.58
CA PRO A 148 15.78 -11.20 2.75
C PRO A 148 14.69 -12.08 3.40
N GLU A 149 13.75 -11.48 4.13
CA GLU A 149 12.64 -12.15 4.79
C GLU A 149 11.62 -12.76 3.81
N ARG A 150 11.58 -12.28 2.56
CA ARG A 150 10.66 -12.76 1.50
C ARG A 150 10.68 -14.27 1.29
N LYS A 151 11.81 -14.93 1.55
CA LYS A 151 11.97 -16.39 1.40
C LYS A 151 11.02 -17.19 2.31
N ALA A 152 10.63 -16.62 3.44
CA ALA A 152 9.74 -17.25 4.41
C ALA A 152 8.27 -16.84 4.26
N LEU A 153 7.95 -15.92 3.35
CA LEU A 153 6.59 -15.43 3.16
C LEU A 153 5.79 -16.35 2.22
N PHE A 154 4.47 -16.21 2.25
CA PHE A 154 3.60 -16.91 1.30
C PHE A 154 3.81 -16.39 -0.12
N LYS A 155 3.63 -17.27 -1.10
CA LYS A 155 3.66 -16.89 -2.52
C LYS A 155 2.56 -15.87 -2.81
N GLY A 156 2.90 -14.81 -3.54
CA GLY A 156 1.97 -13.72 -3.88
C GLY A 156 1.93 -12.57 -2.87
N SER A 157 2.58 -12.71 -1.70
CA SER A 157 2.66 -11.63 -0.71
C SER A 157 3.69 -10.55 -1.01
N PHE A 158 4.29 -10.54 -2.18
CA PHE A 158 5.28 -9.53 -2.58
C PHE A 158 5.32 -9.32 -4.10
N ASP A 159 5.67 -8.12 -4.49
CA ASP A 159 5.98 -7.80 -5.88
C ASP A 159 7.31 -8.45 -6.30
N PRO A 160 7.38 -9.18 -7.42
CA PRO A 160 8.63 -9.77 -7.89
C PRO A 160 9.76 -8.75 -8.06
N GLU A 161 9.45 -7.54 -8.51
CA GLU A 161 10.40 -6.43 -8.70
C GLU A 161 10.76 -5.74 -7.38
N GLY A 162 9.99 -5.93 -6.29
CA GLY A 162 10.30 -5.41 -4.96
C GLY A 162 9.66 -4.08 -4.59
N TYR A 163 8.73 -3.54 -5.38
CA TYR A 163 8.11 -2.25 -5.08
C TYR A 163 7.19 -2.29 -3.86
N TRP A 164 6.73 -3.48 -3.47
CA TRP A 164 5.97 -3.68 -2.24
C TRP A 164 6.13 -5.10 -1.68
N THR A 165 5.87 -5.23 -0.40
CA THR A 165 5.71 -6.52 0.28
C THR A 165 4.55 -6.41 1.25
N ALA A 166 3.61 -7.35 1.19
CA ALA A 166 2.57 -7.45 2.20
C ALA A 166 3.17 -7.78 3.56
N PHE A 167 2.64 -7.20 4.62
CA PHE A 167 3.02 -7.54 5.98
C PHE A 167 1.91 -8.24 6.76
N ASP A 168 0.67 -8.11 6.29
CA ASP A 168 -0.47 -8.90 6.75
C ASP A 168 -1.44 -9.19 5.61
N VAL A 169 -2.47 -9.95 5.91
CA VAL A 169 -3.54 -10.27 4.96
C VAL A 169 -4.89 -10.33 5.69
N THR A 170 -5.91 -9.81 5.03
CA THR A 170 -7.29 -9.88 5.51
C THR A 170 -8.15 -10.69 4.53
N PRO A 171 -8.56 -11.92 4.88
CA PRO A 171 -9.54 -12.68 4.11
C PRO A 171 -10.84 -11.91 3.94
N ILE A 172 -11.36 -11.90 2.73
CA ILE A 172 -12.66 -11.31 2.41
C ILE A 172 -13.71 -12.39 2.46
N VAL A 173 -14.74 -12.19 3.30
CA VAL A 173 -15.76 -13.18 3.58
C VAL A 173 -17.16 -12.67 3.25
N LEU A 174 -18.09 -13.58 3.07
CA LEU A 174 -19.50 -13.30 3.21
C LEU A 174 -19.87 -13.43 4.69
N ALA A 175 -20.28 -12.34 5.33
CA ALA A 175 -20.79 -12.39 6.70
C ALA A 175 -22.33 -12.42 6.71
N PHE A 176 -22.93 -13.10 7.69
CA PHE A 176 -24.38 -13.14 7.85
C PHE A 176 -24.77 -13.13 9.33
N ASN A 177 -25.94 -12.53 9.61
CA ASN A 177 -26.52 -12.48 10.95
C ASN A 177 -27.23 -13.82 11.24
N THR A 178 -26.77 -14.56 12.23
CA THR A 178 -27.28 -15.91 12.57
C THR A 178 -28.68 -15.91 13.16
N LYS A 179 -29.23 -14.75 13.55
CA LYS A 179 -30.64 -14.61 13.93
C LYS A 179 -31.57 -14.48 12.73
N LEU A 180 -31.04 -14.11 11.56
CA LEU A 180 -31.83 -13.86 10.33
C LEU A 180 -31.60 -14.90 9.25
N VAL A 181 -30.44 -15.56 9.28
CA VAL A 181 -30.00 -16.53 8.27
C VAL A 181 -29.39 -17.71 8.98
N SER A 182 -29.96 -18.90 8.83
CA SER A 182 -29.38 -20.13 9.36
C SER A 182 -28.13 -20.53 8.58
N GLN A 183 -27.31 -21.38 9.20
CA GLN A 183 -26.12 -21.95 8.55
C GLN A 183 -26.46 -22.69 7.24
N GLN A 184 -27.59 -23.38 7.19
CA GLN A 184 -28.03 -24.16 6.04
C GLN A 184 -28.50 -23.26 4.89
N GLU A 185 -29.13 -22.11 5.21
CA GLU A 185 -29.70 -21.16 4.26
C GLU A 185 -28.69 -20.16 3.71
N ALA A 186 -27.57 -19.92 4.44
CA ALA A 186 -26.54 -18.97 4.05
C ALA A 186 -25.97 -19.33 2.67
N PRO A 187 -25.74 -18.34 1.81
CA PRO A 187 -25.14 -18.54 0.48
C PRO A 187 -23.84 -19.35 0.57
N LYS A 188 -23.66 -20.29 -0.36
CA LYS A 188 -22.50 -21.21 -0.38
C LYS A 188 -21.47 -20.81 -1.44
N ASN A 189 -21.88 -20.00 -2.40
CA ASN A 189 -21.06 -19.52 -3.51
C ASN A 189 -21.58 -18.17 -4.01
N TYR A 190 -20.87 -17.57 -4.97
CA TYR A 190 -21.23 -16.27 -5.53
C TYR A 190 -22.58 -16.28 -6.25
N GLN A 191 -22.97 -17.39 -6.92
CA GLN A 191 -24.24 -17.47 -7.65
C GLN A 191 -25.45 -17.47 -6.71
N ASP A 192 -25.32 -18.04 -5.50
CA ASP A 192 -26.39 -18.02 -4.52
C ASP A 192 -26.80 -16.61 -4.10
N LEU A 193 -25.90 -15.61 -4.21
CA LEU A 193 -26.22 -14.19 -3.93
C LEU A 193 -27.22 -13.59 -4.92
N LEU A 194 -27.37 -14.21 -6.10
CA LEU A 194 -28.32 -13.77 -7.12
C LEU A 194 -29.73 -14.31 -6.90
N LEU A 195 -29.94 -15.19 -5.92
CA LEU A 195 -31.25 -15.78 -5.63
C LEU A 195 -32.23 -14.71 -5.16
N PRO A 196 -33.51 -14.72 -5.62
CA PRO A 196 -34.52 -13.71 -5.30
C PRO A 196 -34.75 -13.51 -3.79
N LYS A 197 -34.55 -14.54 -2.97
CA LYS A 197 -34.73 -14.47 -1.51
C LYS A 197 -33.79 -13.46 -0.81
N TRP A 198 -32.69 -13.07 -1.45
CA TRP A 198 -31.69 -12.14 -0.92
C TRP A 198 -31.90 -10.70 -1.37
N LYS A 199 -32.84 -10.45 -2.29
CA LYS A 199 -33.10 -9.10 -2.80
C LYS A 199 -33.47 -8.13 -1.68
N GLY A 200 -32.71 -7.02 -1.57
CA GLY A 200 -32.89 -5.99 -0.53
C GLY A 200 -32.41 -6.40 0.86
N LYS A 201 -31.74 -7.57 1.01
CA LYS A 201 -31.27 -8.08 2.32
C LYS A 201 -29.76 -8.07 2.47
N MET A 202 -29.04 -7.59 1.46
CA MET A 202 -27.58 -7.64 1.41
C MET A 202 -26.98 -6.24 1.43
N SER A 203 -25.83 -6.10 2.09
CA SER A 203 -25.02 -4.87 2.05
C SER A 203 -23.68 -5.08 1.39
N LEU A 204 -23.18 -4.01 0.73
CA LEU A 204 -21.86 -3.92 0.10
C LEU A 204 -21.26 -2.53 0.39
N GLY A 205 -19.95 -2.38 0.45
CA GLY A 205 -19.29 -1.08 0.63
C GLY A 205 -19.33 -0.22 -0.62
N THR A 206 -19.17 1.09 -0.47
CA THR A 206 -19.06 2.03 -1.61
C THR A 206 -17.68 2.06 -2.26
N GLU A 207 -16.68 1.42 -1.64
CA GLU A 207 -15.28 1.44 -2.06
C GLU A 207 -14.62 0.05 -2.00
N ASP A 208 -15.38 -1.04 -2.18
CA ASP A 208 -14.82 -2.40 -2.21
C ASP A 208 -14.18 -2.74 -3.58
N TYR A 209 -13.36 -1.83 -4.11
CA TYR A 209 -12.75 -1.90 -5.44
C TYR A 209 -11.85 -3.11 -5.61
N GLU A 210 -11.06 -3.47 -4.57
CA GLU A 210 -10.14 -4.59 -4.61
C GLU A 210 -10.88 -5.92 -4.72
N TRP A 211 -11.95 -6.10 -3.95
CA TRP A 211 -12.82 -7.28 -4.05
C TRP A 211 -13.48 -7.37 -5.43
N PHE A 212 -13.98 -6.23 -5.95
CA PHE A 212 -14.57 -6.16 -7.27
C PHE A 212 -13.57 -6.56 -8.35
N GLY A 213 -12.36 -5.98 -8.32
CA GLY A 213 -11.29 -6.32 -9.27
C GLY A 213 -10.85 -7.77 -9.16
N ALA A 214 -10.72 -8.32 -7.96
CA ALA A 214 -10.38 -9.71 -7.75
C ALA A 214 -11.42 -10.67 -8.35
N LEU A 215 -12.70 -10.32 -8.29
CA LEU A 215 -13.74 -11.13 -8.93
C LEU A 215 -13.75 -10.99 -10.45
N LEU A 216 -13.42 -9.81 -11.00
CA LEU A 216 -13.23 -9.67 -12.44
C LEU A 216 -12.07 -10.54 -12.95
N ASP A 217 -10.96 -10.57 -12.21
CA ASP A 217 -9.82 -11.43 -12.56
C ASP A 217 -10.17 -12.92 -12.47
N LEU A 218 -10.90 -13.31 -11.41
CA LEU A 218 -11.31 -14.70 -11.18
C LEU A 218 -12.29 -15.23 -12.22
N MET A 219 -13.30 -14.44 -12.59
CA MET A 219 -14.37 -14.84 -13.49
C MET A 219 -14.06 -14.56 -14.98
N GLY A 220 -13.03 -13.74 -15.24
CA GLY A 220 -12.78 -13.04 -16.49
C GLY A 220 -13.61 -11.76 -16.58
N LYS A 221 -13.01 -10.68 -17.14
CA LYS A 221 -13.56 -9.31 -17.09
C LYS A 221 -15.04 -9.23 -17.50
N ASP A 222 -15.41 -9.79 -18.65
CA ASP A 222 -16.77 -9.67 -19.19
C ASP A 222 -17.79 -10.42 -18.32
N LYS A 223 -17.51 -11.69 -18.02
CA LYS A 223 -18.39 -12.51 -17.15
C LYS A 223 -18.48 -11.93 -15.72
N GLY A 224 -17.36 -11.43 -15.20
CA GLY A 224 -17.33 -10.75 -13.90
C GLY A 224 -18.19 -9.49 -13.89
N LEU A 225 -18.13 -8.67 -14.93
CA LEU A 225 -19.00 -7.48 -15.06
C LEU A 225 -20.48 -7.85 -15.19
N ASP A 226 -20.81 -8.90 -15.92
CA ASP A 226 -22.20 -9.38 -16.04
C ASP A 226 -22.72 -9.88 -14.69
N TYR A 227 -21.90 -10.62 -13.93
CA TYR A 227 -22.21 -11.02 -12.56
C TYR A 227 -22.44 -9.81 -11.65
N MET A 228 -21.54 -8.81 -11.68
CA MET A 228 -21.68 -7.61 -10.87
C MET A 228 -22.93 -6.79 -11.21
N ARG A 229 -23.29 -6.69 -12.48
CA ARG A 229 -24.56 -6.08 -12.92
C ARG A 229 -25.78 -6.85 -12.40
N ALA A 230 -25.73 -8.17 -12.39
CA ALA A 230 -26.78 -9.01 -11.82
C ALA A 230 -26.85 -8.83 -10.31
N LEU A 231 -25.73 -8.74 -9.62
CA LEU A 231 -25.67 -8.47 -8.19
C LEU A 231 -26.21 -7.09 -7.82
N ALA A 232 -25.93 -6.06 -8.62
CA ALA A 232 -26.47 -4.72 -8.41
C ALA A 232 -28.01 -4.69 -8.48
N LYS A 233 -28.63 -5.55 -9.30
CA LYS A 233 -30.10 -5.70 -9.38
C LYS A 233 -30.73 -6.32 -8.11
N GLN A 234 -29.92 -6.82 -7.19
CA GLN A 234 -30.38 -7.33 -5.90
C GLN A 234 -30.75 -6.23 -4.89
N ASN A 235 -30.74 -4.95 -5.28
CA ASN A 235 -31.07 -3.82 -4.42
C ASN A 235 -30.23 -3.82 -3.13
N LEU A 236 -28.90 -3.68 -3.30
CA LEU A 236 -27.93 -3.71 -2.21
C LEU A 236 -28.05 -2.45 -1.35
N HIS A 237 -27.98 -2.62 -0.03
CA HIS A 237 -27.77 -1.51 0.90
C HIS A 237 -26.27 -1.14 0.88
N MET A 238 -25.95 0.12 0.55
CA MET A 238 -24.58 0.61 0.44
C MET A 238 -24.33 1.79 1.40
N PRO A 239 -24.13 1.52 2.70
CA PRO A 239 -24.13 2.55 3.75
C PRO A 239 -22.84 3.37 3.81
N GLY A 240 -21.82 3.05 3.00
CA GLY A 240 -20.52 3.71 2.97
C GLY A 240 -19.37 2.71 2.87
N SER A 241 -18.13 3.21 2.95
CA SER A 241 -16.91 2.39 2.79
C SER A 241 -16.49 1.65 4.07
N SER A 242 -17.01 2.01 5.25
CA SER A 242 -16.57 1.42 6.51
C SER A 242 -17.04 -0.02 6.70
N SER A 243 -16.10 -0.97 6.63
CA SER A 243 -16.39 -2.38 6.91
C SER A 243 -16.87 -2.63 8.35
N VAL A 244 -16.37 -1.86 9.33
CA VAL A 244 -16.83 -1.97 10.73
C VAL A 244 -18.29 -1.54 10.86
N MET A 245 -18.67 -0.43 10.25
CA MET A 245 -20.05 0.04 10.26
C MET A 245 -20.99 -0.98 9.60
N ARG A 246 -20.62 -1.58 8.49
CA ARG A 246 -21.43 -2.62 7.83
C ARG A 246 -21.65 -3.85 8.72
N VAL A 247 -20.63 -4.28 9.46
CA VAL A 247 -20.79 -5.38 10.43
C VAL A 247 -21.73 -4.96 11.58
N GLN A 248 -21.67 -3.73 12.05
CA GLN A 248 -22.60 -3.22 13.07
C GLN A 248 -24.04 -3.17 12.56
N LEU A 249 -24.27 -2.69 11.34
CA LEU A 249 -25.59 -2.70 10.69
C LEU A 249 -26.12 -4.14 10.47
N LEU A 250 -25.23 -5.06 10.11
CA LEU A 250 -25.56 -6.49 10.02
C LEU A 250 -26.02 -7.04 11.38
N LEU A 251 -25.29 -6.74 12.46
CA LEU A 251 -25.64 -7.17 13.82
C LEU A 251 -26.95 -6.51 14.30
N GLY A 252 -27.22 -5.29 13.91
CA GLY A 252 -28.47 -4.57 14.15
C GLY A 252 -29.65 -5.11 13.35
N GLY A 253 -29.45 -5.98 12.35
CA GLY A 253 -30.49 -6.57 11.52
C GLY A 253 -30.93 -5.71 10.33
N GLU A 254 -30.25 -4.60 10.02
CA GLU A 254 -30.53 -3.76 8.84
C GLU A 254 -30.20 -4.45 7.53
N SER A 255 -29.30 -5.43 7.56
CA SER A 255 -29.06 -6.38 6.49
C SER A 255 -28.91 -7.78 7.07
N ALA A 256 -29.28 -8.80 6.29
CA ALA A 256 -29.11 -10.19 6.69
C ALA A 256 -27.69 -10.70 6.32
N ILE A 257 -27.09 -10.10 5.28
CA ILE A 257 -25.81 -10.48 4.71
C ILE A 257 -24.96 -9.23 4.46
N ALA A 258 -23.67 -9.30 4.79
CA ALA A 258 -22.67 -8.32 4.37
C ALA A 258 -21.69 -8.98 3.39
N ILE A 259 -21.70 -8.52 2.14
CA ILE A 259 -20.78 -8.95 1.08
C ILE A 259 -19.45 -8.24 1.28
N ALA A 260 -18.35 -8.88 0.88
CA ALA A 260 -16.99 -8.34 0.97
C ALA A 260 -16.61 -7.85 2.39
N ALA A 261 -17.08 -8.55 3.44
CA ALA A 261 -16.73 -8.21 4.82
C ALA A 261 -15.30 -8.63 5.13
N ARG A 262 -14.62 -7.84 5.99
CA ARG A 262 -13.27 -8.15 6.48
C ARG A 262 -13.34 -9.31 7.48
N GLY A 263 -12.86 -10.49 7.08
CA GLY A 263 -12.99 -11.75 7.84
C GLY A 263 -12.47 -11.65 9.27
N ARG A 264 -11.34 -10.97 9.48
CA ARG A 264 -10.78 -10.75 10.81
C ARG A 264 -11.79 -10.07 11.77
N ARG A 265 -12.49 -9.04 11.30
CA ARG A 265 -13.51 -8.34 12.13
C ARG A 265 -14.72 -9.22 12.40
N VAL A 266 -15.15 -9.99 11.41
CA VAL A 266 -16.26 -10.92 11.57
C VAL A 266 -15.91 -12.00 12.59
N ALA A 267 -14.72 -12.62 12.46
CA ALA A 267 -14.24 -13.64 13.40
C ALA A 267 -14.04 -13.08 14.82
N GLU A 268 -13.58 -11.84 14.96
CA GLU A 268 -13.49 -11.15 16.25
C GLU A 268 -14.88 -10.98 16.92
N PHE A 269 -15.89 -10.50 16.19
CA PHE A 269 -17.24 -10.39 16.74
C PHE A 269 -17.84 -11.76 17.07
N LYS A 270 -17.64 -12.76 16.22
CA LYS A 270 -18.07 -14.14 16.47
C LYS A 270 -17.44 -14.70 17.74
N SER A 271 -16.13 -14.51 17.95
CA SER A 271 -15.41 -14.98 19.13
C SER A 271 -15.89 -14.34 20.44
N LYS A 272 -16.52 -13.16 20.36
CA LYS A 272 -17.14 -12.43 21.49
C LYS A 272 -18.61 -12.79 21.68
N GLY A 273 -19.15 -13.81 20.98
CA GLY A 273 -20.51 -14.29 21.10
C GLY A 273 -21.56 -13.47 20.35
N ALA A 274 -21.15 -12.56 19.44
CA ALA A 274 -22.09 -11.85 18.59
C ALA A 274 -22.83 -12.82 17.64
N PRO A 275 -24.11 -12.54 17.28
CA PRO A 275 -24.90 -13.39 16.39
C PRO A 275 -24.49 -13.19 14.93
N ILE A 276 -23.26 -13.54 14.61
CA ILE A 276 -22.65 -13.41 13.29
C ILE A 276 -21.86 -14.67 12.94
N ASP A 277 -21.91 -15.05 11.68
CA ASP A 277 -21.03 -16.06 11.12
C ASP A 277 -20.62 -15.71 9.69
N PHE A 278 -19.80 -16.51 9.06
CA PHE A 278 -19.27 -16.21 7.74
C PHE A 278 -19.13 -17.44 6.83
N ARG A 279 -18.97 -17.18 5.54
CA ARG A 279 -18.56 -18.15 4.52
C ARG A 279 -17.32 -17.67 3.80
N LEU A 280 -16.43 -18.61 3.54
CA LEU A 280 -15.32 -18.47 2.59
C LEU A 280 -15.78 -19.08 1.26
N PHE A 281 -15.94 -18.28 0.23
CA PHE A 281 -16.20 -18.76 -1.11
C PHE A 281 -14.90 -19.26 -1.74
N ASP A 282 -14.95 -20.36 -2.49
CA ASP A 282 -13.77 -20.98 -3.07
C ASP A 282 -13.64 -20.63 -4.57
N PRO A 283 -12.49 -20.09 -5.01
CA PRO A 283 -11.41 -19.53 -4.20
C PRO A 283 -11.84 -18.24 -3.50
N TYR A 284 -11.25 -17.92 -2.36
CA TYR A 284 -11.53 -16.67 -1.70
C TYR A 284 -10.37 -15.69 -1.80
N ALA A 285 -10.73 -14.43 -1.92
CA ALA A 285 -9.78 -13.34 -2.01
C ALA A 285 -9.31 -12.91 -0.62
N ALA A 286 -8.05 -12.51 -0.52
CA ALA A 286 -7.48 -11.93 0.69
C ALA A 286 -6.75 -10.63 0.35
N GLU A 287 -7.12 -9.57 1.03
CA GLU A 287 -6.56 -8.23 0.83
C GLU A 287 -5.32 -8.05 1.70
N PRO A 288 -4.16 -7.78 1.11
CA PRO A 288 -2.96 -7.45 1.84
C PRO A 288 -2.92 -5.97 2.24
N ASP A 289 -2.35 -5.67 3.42
CA ASP A 289 -1.74 -4.37 3.66
C ASP A 289 -0.26 -4.44 3.26
N MET A 290 0.23 -3.44 2.52
CA MET A 290 1.52 -3.46 1.86
C MET A 290 2.48 -2.44 2.44
N LEU A 291 3.76 -2.81 2.55
CA LEU A 291 4.88 -1.91 2.80
C LEU A 291 5.49 -1.46 1.47
N ALA A 292 5.77 -0.18 1.35
CA ALA A 292 6.56 0.41 0.29
C ALA A 292 7.67 1.28 0.88
N LEU A 293 8.91 1.09 0.42
CA LEU A 293 10.05 1.91 0.80
C LEU A 293 10.09 3.16 -0.09
N MET A 294 10.16 4.34 0.52
CA MET A 294 10.16 5.59 -0.23
C MET A 294 11.52 5.86 -0.88
N GLN A 295 11.50 6.35 -2.12
CA GLN A 295 12.71 6.59 -2.92
C GLN A 295 13.64 7.62 -2.29
N HIS A 296 13.07 8.67 -1.70
CA HIS A 296 13.79 9.78 -1.08
C HIS A 296 13.70 9.75 0.45
N SER A 297 13.66 8.53 1.03
CA SER A 297 13.72 8.36 2.49
C SER A 297 14.92 9.12 3.07
N THR A 298 14.69 9.85 4.15
CA THR A 298 15.71 10.59 4.89
C THR A 298 16.34 9.76 6.02
N HIS A 299 15.72 8.62 6.37
CA HIS A 299 16.19 7.68 7.39
C HIS A 299 16.24 6.25 6.80
N PRO A 300 17.04 6.02 5.74
CA PRO A 300 16.94 4.78 4.96
C PRO A 300 17.39 3.53 5.72
N HIS A 301 18.35 3.62 6.65
CA HIS A 301 18.76 2.48 7.46
C HIS A 301 17.66 2.08 8.44
N ALA A 302 17.06 3.04 9.15
CA ALA A 302 15.95 2.82 10.06
C ALA A 302 14.71 2.30 9.33
N ALA A 303 14.44 2.82 8.12
CA ALA A 303 13.35 2.36 7.27
C ALA A 303 13.53 0.88 6.86
N ILE A 304 14.69 0.51 6.35
CA ILE A 304 14.99 -0.87 5.95
C ILE A 304 14.99 -1.80 7.17
N LEU A 305 15.50 -1.34 8.31
CA LEU A 305 15.48 -2.10 9.57
C LEU A 305 14.05 -2.38 10.04
N PHE A 306 13.16 -1.36 10.00
CA PHE A 306 11.74 -1.52 10.32
C PHE A 306 11.03 -2.48 9.34
N TYR A 307 11.30 -2.32 8.05
CA TYR A 307 10.74 -3.14 6.98
C TYR A 307 11.08 -4.63 7.19
N ASP A 308 12.35 -4.93 7.41
CA ASP A 308 12.83 -6.30 7.65
C ASP A 308 12.30 -6.87 8.97
N TRP A 309 12.30 -6.05 10.04
CA TRP A 309 11.76 -6.49 11.33
C TRP A 309 10.28 -6.85 11.23
N LEU A 310 9.46 -6.01 10.57
CA LEU A 310 8.03 -6.28 10.47
C LEU A 310 7.74 -7.56 9.66
N LEU A 311 8.62 -7.96 8.76
CA LEU A 311 8.53 -9.21 7.98
C LEU A 311 9.24 -10.39 8.65
N SER A 312 10.04 -10.18 9.69
CA SER A 312 10.76 -11.22 10.42
C SER A 312 9.80 -12.12 11.22
N GLN A 313 10.31 -13.25 11.73
CA GLN A 313 9.54 -14.11 12.63
C GLN A 313 9.07 -13.37 13.87
N ASP A 314 9.94 -12.54 14.48
CA ASP A 314 9.62 -11.76 15.69
C ASP A 314 8.53 -10.71 15.41
N GLY A 315 8.72 -9.88 14.37
CA GLY A 315 7.77 -8.83 14.01
C GLY A 315 6.40 -9.37 13.61
N GLN A 316 6.36 -10.43 12.78
CA GLN A 316 5.11 -11.06 12.35
C GLN A 316 4.37 -11.73 13.52
N SER A 317 5.09 -12.38 14.45
CA SER A 317 4.46 -12.98 15.65
C SER A 317 3.90 -11.90 16.55
N LYS A 318 4.68 -10.87 16.88
CA LYS A 318 4.23 -9.74 17.72
C LYS A 318 3.04 -9.00 17.10
N MET A 319 3.09 -8.72 15.80
CA MET A 319 1.96 -8.13 15.08
C MET A 319 0.70 -8.99 15.23
N SER A 320 0.79 -10.30 14.97
CA SER A 320 -0.35 -11.20 15.05
C SER A 320 -0.92 -11.28 16.47
N ASP A 321 -0.06 -11.46 17.48
CA ASP A 321 -0.46 -11.60 18.88
C ASP A 321 -1.09 -10.31 19.44
N LEU A 322 -0.53 -9.15 19.13
CA LEU A 322 -0.98 -7.86 19.66
C LEU A 322 -2.22 -7.30 18.97
N THR A 323 -2.46 -7.68 17.71
CA THR A 323 -3.48 -7.04 16.87
C THR A 323 -4.51 -8.01 16.28
N GLY A 324 -4.24 -9.31 16.31
CA GLY A 324 -5.04 -10.32 15.62
C GLY A 324 -4.94 -10.21 14.08
N ARG A 325 -3.92 -9.56 13.55
CA ARG A 325 -3.66 -9.53 12.10
C ARG A 325 -3.10 -10.87 11.64
N ILE A 326 -3.46 -11.29 10.45
CA ILE A 326 -2.99 -12.54 9.88
C ILE A 326 -1.65 -12.30 9.22
N ALA A 327 -0.61 -12.93 9.75
CA ALA A 327 0.74 -12.86 9.24
C ALA A 327 0.85 -13.45 7.83
N VAL A 328 1.71 -12.87 7.00
CA VAL A 328 2.05 -13.39 5.67
C VAL A 328 3.25 -14.33 5.70
N ARG A 329 3.83 -14.58 6.87
CA ARG A 329 4.98 -15.44 7.10
C ARG A 329 4.55 -16.86 7.47
N LYS A 330 5.17 -17.85 6.86
CA LYS A 330 4.99 -19.27 7.20
C LYS A 330 5.49 -19.53 8.62
N GLY A 331 4.77 -20.40 9.35
CA GLY A 331 5.16 -20.82 10.69
C GLY A 331 4.82 -19.83 11.81
N VAL A 332 4.15 -18.73 11.53
CA VAL A 332 3.58 -17.85 12.56
C VAL A 332 2.29 -18.49 13.09
N ARG A 333 2.19 -18.56 14.43
CA ARG A 333 0.97 -19.02 15.09
C ARG A 333 -0.03 -17.86 15.17
N HIS A 334 -1.27 -18.12 14.81
CA HIS A 334 -2.36 -17.14 14.89
C HIS A 334 -3.27 -17.43 16.09
N LEU A 335 -4.00 -16.39 16.51
CA LEU A 335 -4.99 -16.53 17.58
C LEU A 335 -6.04 -17.60 17.24
N PRO A 336 -6.54 -18.37 18.22
CA PRO A 336 -7.45 -19.49 17.95
C PRO A 336 -8.68 -19.12 17.10
N TRP A 337 -9.27 -17.95 17.34
CA TRP A 337 -10.45 -17.50 16.62
C TRP A 337 -10.21 -17.10 15.15
N LEU A 338 -8.94 -17.03 14.71
CA LEU A 338 -8.58 -16.84 13.29
C LEU A 338 -8.47 -18.14 12.51
N GLN A 339 -8.42 -19.29 13.19
CA GLN A 339 -8.17 -20.58 12.54
C GLN A 339 -9.21 -20.93 11.46
N GLU A 340 -10.47 -20.58 11.68
CA GLU A 340 -11.53 -20.78 10.67
C GLU A 340 -11.27 -20.02 9.36
N LEU A 341 -10.61 -18.86 9.42
CA LEU A 341 -10.23 -18.06 8.25
C LEU A 341 -9.05 -18.64 7.47
N LEU A 342 -8.31 -19.56 8.09
CA LEU A 342 -7.07 -20.14 7.56
C LEU A 342 -7.25 -21.60 7.09
N GLN A 343 -8.49 -22.09 7.04
CA GLN A 343 -8.79 -23.47 6.66
C GLN A 343 -8.59 -23.78 5.18
N LYS A 344 -8.57 -22.74 4.35
CA LYS A 344 -8.40 -22.86 2.90
C LYS A 344 -7.27 -21.94 2.43
N ASP A 345 -6.66 -22.30 1.33
CA ASP A 345 -5.72 -21.42 0.63
C ASP A 345 -6.46 -20.20 0.10
N PHE A 346 -5.85 -19.03 0.28
CA PHE A 346 -6.38 -17.77 -0.22
C PHE A 346 -5.53 -17.22 -1.35
N LEU A 347 -6.18 -16.49 -2.25
CA LEU A 347 -5.51 -15.74 -3.29
C LEU A 347 -5.23 -14.33 -2.78
N PHE A 348 -3.96 -13.94 -2.75
CA PHE A 348 -3.62 -12.54 -2.55
C PHE A 348 -4.22 -11.70 -3.68
N MET A 349 -5.06 -10.74 -3.31
CA MET A 349 -5.55 -9.77 -4.28
C MET A 349 -4.36 -8.96 -4.79
N THR A 350 -4.11 -9.04 -6.08
CA THR A 350 -3.23 -8.11 -6.76
C THR A 350 -3.93 -6.74 -6.78
N PRO A 351 -3.17 -5.62 -6.77
CA PRO A 351 -3.80 -4.32 -6.93
C PRO A 351 -4.70 -4.32 -8.17
N ALA A 352 -6.01 -4.16 -8.00
CA ALA A 352 -6.97 -4.11 -9.12
C ALA A 352 -6.57 -3.04 -10.14
N ALA A 353 -5.96 -1.95 -9.66
CA ALA A 353 -5.37 -0.90 -10.47
C ALA A 353 -4.21 -1.36 -11.37
N LYS A 354 -3.57 -2.51 -11.08
CA LYS A 354 -2.50 -3.06 -11.93
C LYS A 354 -3.05 -3.54 -13.27
N THR A 355 -4.24 -4.11 -13.26
CA THR A 355 -4.88 -4.69 -14.46
C THR A 355 -5.69 -3.65 -15.23
N LEU A 356 -6.45 -2.80 -14.52
CA LEU A 356 -7.43 -1.88 -15.12
C LEU A 356 -7.05 -0.39 -14.95
N GLY A 357 -6.07 -0.06 -14.10
CA GLY A 357 -5.82 1.32 -13.67
C GLY A 357 -6.81 1.79 -12.60
N THR A 358 -6.34 2.68 -11.72
CA THR A 358 -7.12 3.13 -10.55
C THR A 358 -8.43 3.80 -10.94
N LYS A 359 -8.39 4.66 -11.94
CA LYS A 359 -9.59 5.38 -12.39
C LYS A 359 -10.59 4.43 -13.04
N GLU A 360 -10.12 3.53 -13.89
CA GLU A 360 -11.00 2.59 -14.59
C GLU A 360 -11.75 1.67 -13.62
N ILE A 361 -11.06 1.08 -12.62
CA ILE A 361 -11.72 0.21 -11.65
C ILE A 361 -12.76 0.95 -10.80
N THR A 362 -12.45 2.18 -10.40
CA THR A 362 -13.37 3.04 -9.64
C THR A 362 -14.59 3.41 -10.47
N ASP A 363 -14.38 3.82 -11.73
CA ASP A 363 -15.45 4.19 -12.66
C ASP A 363 -16.36 2.99 -12.96
N LEU A 364 -15.79 1.81 -13.18
CA LEU A 364 -16.55 0.57 -13.39
C LEU A 364 -17.38 0.22 -12.16
N TYR A 365 -16.79 0.27 -10.98
CA TYR A 365 -17.49 -0.01 -9.73
C TYR A 365 -18.66 0.94 -9.52
N HIS A 366 -18.42 2.24 -9.62
CA HIS A 366 -19.44 3.27 -9.46
C HIS A 366 -20.54 3.16 -10.52
N GLY A 367 -20.16 2.87 -11.77
CA GLY A 367 -21.11 2.68 -12.87
C GLY A 367 -22.01 1.47 -12.66
N VAL A 368 -21.46 0.35 -12.20
CA VAL A 368 -22.21 -0.89 -11.96
C VAL A 368 -23.19 -0.72 -10.80
N PHE A 369 -22.78 -0.07 -9.71
CA PHE A 369 -23.59 0.06 -8.49
C PHE A 369 -24.34 1.40 -8.37
N GLY A 370 -24.30 2.24 -9.41
CA GLY A 370 -25.04 3.50 -9.45
C GLY A 370 -24.57 4.54 -8.44
N LEU A 371 -23.27 4.55 -8.11
CA LEU A 371 -22.68 5.43 -7.09
C LEU A 371 -22.20 6.78 -7.63
N TYR A 372 -22.33 7.05 -8.91
CA TYR A 372 -22.15 8.40 -9.43
C TYR A 372 -23.20 9.31 -8.80
N GLY A 373 -22.77 10.15 -7.87
CA GLY A 373 -23.66 11.11 -7.23
C GLY A 373 -24.41 11.88 -8.30
N THR A 374 -25.73 11.83 -8.24
CA THR A 374 -26.56 12.88 -8.85
C THR A 374 -26.06 14.20 -8.26
N LYS A 375 -25.31 14.96 -9.05
CA LYS A 375 -25.07 16.37 -8.75
C LYS A 375 -26.46 16.99 -8.58
N LYS A 376 -26.89 17.19 -7.34
CA LYS A 376 -27.97 18.09 -7.02
C LYS A 376 -27.44 19.51 -7.03
#